data_9c9cc9d2c95ae871b61218e07fd67e93
#
_entry.id   9c9cc9d2c95ae871b61218e07fd67e93
#
_cell.length_a   1.000
_cell.length_b   1.000
_cell.length_c   1.000
_cell.angle_alpha   90.00
_cell.angle_beta   90.00
_cell.angle_gamma   90.00
#
_symmetry.space_group_name_H-M   'P 1'
#
loop_
_entity.id
_entity.type
_entity.pdbx_description
1 polymer ?
#
loop_
_entity_poly.entity_id
_entity_poly.type
_entity_poly.pdbx_seq_one_letter_code
_entity_poly.pdbx_strand_id
1 'polypeptide(L)'
;DIKKINWRYGEWPGMLRIVTKNKILSLKKFYYNYLIPFFISKNCLITPDFTGELSDISIGDAWSPSLENKGHGYSVAITRTKIFDKILMKLKIKNDLYLKKINLKNTVRMHAHMLEFKKVGSYLRIEKLKKKGPVPLYDLEPQKISFLRKNIESLIGFIISVASNKSVKSIFSLINSRFLGFIFKIIRQIWKSITKPTKRKGLDNIKIISVKNKRVEEFLKT
;
A
#
# COMPACT_ATOMS: atom_id res chain seq x y z
N ASP A 1 4.62 -12.88 26.58
CA ASP A 1 3.22 -13.22 26.93
C ASP A 1 2.21 -12.18 26.42
N ILE A 2 2.05 -12.11 25.08
CA ILE A 2 1.03 -11.26 24.47
C ILE A 2 -0.32 -11.98 24.57
N LYS A 3 -1.33 -11.28 25.15
CA LYS A 3 -2.71 -11.79 25.25
C LYS A 3 -3.57 -11.36 24.07
N LYS A 4 -3.38 -10.10 23.59
CA LYS A 4 -4.22 -9.55 22.52
C LYS A 4 -3.47 -8.48 21.72
N ILE A 5 -3.67 -8.48 20.40
CA ILE A 5 -3.19 -7.45 19.49
C ILE A 5 -4.38 -6.87 18.74
N ASN A 6 -4.56 -5.55 18.81
CA ASN A 6 -5.55 -4.81 18.06
C ASN A 6 -4.83 -3.80 17.15
N TRP A 7 -4.91 -4.01 15.82
CA TRP A 7 -4.28 -3.10 14.85
C TRP A 7 -5.03 -1.80 14.65
N ARG A 8 -6.30 -1.75 15.03
CA ARG A 8 -7.24 -0.64 14.81
C ARG A 8 -8.10 -0.40 16.06
N TYR A 9 -7.43 -0.19 17.21
CA TYR A 9 -8.13 0.10 18.44
C TYR A 9 -8.59 1.56 18.48
N GLY A 10 -9.86 1.78 18.88
CA GLY A 10 -10.48 3.11 18.95
C GLY A 10 -11.08 3.55 17.61
N GLU A 11 -11.39 4.83 17.51
CA GLU A 11 -11.96 5.46 16.33
C GLU A 11 -10.97 5.42 15.15
N TRP A 12 -11.52 5.45 13.94
CA TRP A 12 -10.71 5.52 12.73
C TRP A 12 -9.76 6.73 12.74
N PRO A 13 -8.52 6.59 12.39
CA PRO A 13 -7.83 5.42 11.83
C PRO A 13 -7.26 4.43 12.84
N GLY A 14 -7.57 4.58 14.11
CA GLY A 14 -7.20 3.67 15.17
C GLY A 14 -5.72 3.71 15.58
N MET A 15 -5.38 2.94 16.59
CA MET A 15 -4.01 2.76 17.07
C MET A 15 -3.68 1.27 17.20
N LEU A 16 -2.40 0.94 17.15
CA LEU A 16 -1.92 -0.38 17.55
C LEU A 16 -2.01 -0.49 19.06
N ARG A 17 -2.72 -1.50 19.58
CA ARG A 17 -2.79 -1.82 21.01
C ARG A 17 -2.37 -3.25 21.24
N ILE A 18 -1.37 -3.43 22.09
CA ILE A 18 -0.85 -4.74 22.49
C ILE A 18 -1.11 -4.90 23.99
N VAL A 19 -1.83 -5.94 24.36
CA VAL A 19 -2.14 -6.28 25.74
C VAL A 19 -1.28 -7.48 26.13
N THR A 20 -0.50 -7.32 27.18
CA THR A 20 0.28 -8.38 27.82
C THR A 20 -0.31 -8.70 29.20
N LYS A 21 0.26 -9.68 29.92
CA LYS A 21 -0.16 -9.95 31.31
C LYS A 21 -0.07 -8.72 32.20
N ASN A 22 0.99 -7.93 32.06
CA ASN A 22 1.36 -6.90 33.05
C ASN A 22 1.22 -5.47 32.52
N LYS A 23 1.03 -5.24 31.20
CA LYS A 23 0.98 -3.89 30.63
C LYS A 23 0.20 -3.84 29.33
N ILE A 24 -0.26 -2.62 29.01
CA ILE A 24 -0.87 -2.28 27.74
C ILE A 24 0.06 -1.30 27.02
N LEU A 25 0.50 -1.64 25.83
CA LEU A 25 1.24 -0.77 24.93
C LEU A 25 0.29 -0.24 23.85
N SER A 26 0.23 1.08 23.68
CA SER A 26 -0.53 1.71 22.61
C SER A 26 0.38 2.63 21.81
N LEU A 27 0.35 2.48 20.48
CA LEU A 27 1.08 3.31 19.52
C LEU A 27 0.09 3.95 18.56
N LYS A 28 0.19 5.27 18.39
CA LYS A 28 -0.61 6.02 17.41
C LYS A 28 -0.41 5.47 16.01
N LYS A 29 -1.42 5.63 15.16
CA LYS A 29 -1.34 5.32 13.73
C LYS A 29 -0.03 5.82 13.13
N PHE A 30 0.59 4.96 12.30
CA PHE A 30 1.86 5.18 11.62
C PHE A 30 3.13 5.21 12.49
N TYR A 31 3.05 5.32 13.80
CA TYR A 31 4.22 5.24 14.64
C TYR A 31 4.90 3.86 14.60
N TYR A 32 4.13 2.79 14.35
CA TYR A 32 4.66 1.43 14.19
C TYR A 32 5.16 1.13 12.76
N ASN A 33 5.02 2.07 11.82
CA ASN A 33 5.49 1.87 10.43
C ASN A 33 7.02 1.77 10.33
N TYR A 34 7.76 2.19 11.37
CA TYR A 34 9.20 1.93 11.43
C TYR A 34 9.56 0.45 11.41
N LEU A 35 8.60 -0.44 11.73
CA LEU A 35 8.78 -1.89 11.65
C LEU A 35 8.84 -2.39 10.19
N ILE A 36 8.29 -1.64 9.24
CA ILE A 36 8.24 -2.08 7.83
C ILE A 36 9.63 -2.42 7.28
N PRO A 37 10.65 -1.56 7.36
CA PRO A 37 11.99 -1.88 6.87
C PRO A 37 12.60 -3.12 7.50
N PHE A 38 12.24 -3.44 8.74
CA PHE A 38 12.79 -4.59 9.47
C PHE A 38 12.13 -5.92 9.09
N PHE A 39 10.87 -5.90 8.64
CA PHE A 39 10.06 -7.11 8.48
C PHE A 39 9.40 -7.27 7.11
N ILE A 40 9.58 -6.32 6.19
CA ILE A 40 9.04 -6.43 4.84
C ILE A 40 9.65 -7.63 4.11
N SER A 41 8.80 -8.47 3.52
CA SER A 41 9.28 -9.60 2.73
C SER A 41 9.87 -9.16 1.40
N LYS A 42 10.81 -9.96 0.87
CA LYS A 42 11.40 -9.72 -0.46
C LYS A 42 10.31 -9.71 -1.55
N ASN A 43 9.34 -10.61 -1.46
CA ASN A 43 8.23 -10.67 -2.42
C ASN A 43 7.41 -9.36 -2.43
N CYS A 44 7.13 -8.78 -1.26
CA CYS A 44 6.46 -7.48 -1.19
C CYS A 44 7.24 -6.36 -1.88
N LEU A 45 8.57 -6.46 -1.93
CA LEU A 45 9.43 -5.45 -2.57
C LEU A 45 9.42 -5.53 -4.09
N ILE A 46 9.30 -6.72 -4.66
CA ILE A 46 9.41 -6.98 -6.10
C ILE A 46 8.07 -7.23 -6.79
N THR A 47 6.97 -7.30 -6.06
CA THR A 47 5.63 -7.45 -6.63
C THR A 47 5.05 -6.08 -7.00
N PRO A 48 4.77 -5.79 -8.28
CA PRO A 48 4.22 -4.51 -8.73
C PRO A 48 2.73 -4.36 -8.44
N ASP A 49 2.02 -5.45 -8.18
CA ASP A 49 0.60 -5.42 -7.84
C ASP A 49 0.37 -4.82 -6.46
N PHE A 50 -0.57 -3.88 -6.39
CA PHE A 50 -1.02 -3.24 -5.15
C PHE A 50 -2.51 -3.38 -4.92
N THR A 51 -3.28 -3.50 -5.98
CA THR A 51 -4.73 -3.47 -5.92
C THR A 51 -5.40 -4.82 -6.18
N GLY A 52 -4.63 -5.91 -6.25
CA GLY A 52 -5.14 -7.23 -6.63
C GLY A 52 -5.64 -7.22 -8.07
N GLU A 53 -4.77 -6.87 -9.02
CA GLU A 53 -5.14 -6.53 -10.40
C GLU A 53 -5.78 -7.68 -11.18
N LEU A 54 -5.52 -8.91 -10.76
CA LEU A 54 -6.10 -10.12 -11.34
C LEU A 54 -7.40 -10.56 -10.68
N SER A 55 -7.87 -9.84 -9.64
CA SER A 55 -9.14 -10.16 -8.97
C SER A 55 -10.32 -9.40 -9.61
N ASP A 56 -11.50 -10.00 -9.56
CA ASP A 56 -12.74 -9.39 -10.05
C ASP A 56 -13.16 -8.19 -9.21
N ILE A 57 -12.89 -8.23 -7.92
CA ILE A 57 -13.11 -7.15 -6.97
C ILE A 57 -11.96 -7.07 -5.97
N SER A 58 -11.57 -5.85 -5.64
CA SER A 58 -10.63 -5.56 -4.55
C SER A 58 -11.25 -4.58 -3.58
N ILE A 59 -11.05 -4.81 -2.28
CA ILE A 59 -11.55 -3.94 -1.23
C ILE A 59 -10.36 -3.54 -0.35
N GLY A 60 -10.27 -2.25 -0.03
CA GLY A 60 -9.21 -1.73 0.81
C GLY A 60 -9.64 -0.48 1.57
N ASP A 61 -8.80 -0.01 2.47
CA ASP A 61 -9.05 1.20 3.25
C ASP A 61 -9.07 2.45 2.35
N ALA A 62 -10.05 3.31 2.53
CA ALA A 62 -10.16 4.59 1.82
C ALA A 62 -9.39 5.69 2.57
N TRP A 63 -8.11 5.86 2.25
CA TRP A 63 -7.23 6.86 2.84
C TRP A 63 -7.42 8.25 2.21
N SER A 64 -8.39 9.01 2.68
CA SER A 64 -8.63 10.38 2.25
C SER A 64 -8.86 11.28 3.47
N PRO A 65 -8.22 12.47 3.54
CA PRO A 65 -8.45 13.40 4.65
C PRO A 65 -9.93 13.73 4.85
N SER A 66 -10.69 13.87 3.76
CA SER A 66 -12.13 14.15 3.83
C SER A 66 -12.96 13.01 4.41
N LEU A 67 -12.45 11.77 4.40
CA LEU A 67 -13.10 10.60 4.99
C LEU A 67 -12.57 10.32 6.39
N GLU A 68 -11.29 10.59 6.64
CA GLU A 68 -10.66 10.39 7.95
C GLU A 68 -11.28 11.29 9.05
N ASN A 69 -11.66 12.52 8.70
CA ASN A 69 -12.23 13.48 9.65
C ASN A 69 -13.63 13.11 10.14
N LYS A 70 -14.26 12.08 9.59
CA LYS A 70 -15.62 11.65 10.00
C LYS A 70 -15.61 10.65 11.16
N GLY A 71 -14.45 10.27 11.69
CA GLY A 71 -14.32 9.31 12.78
C GLY A 71 -14.67 7.86 12.42
N HIS A 72 -15.21 7.61 11.21
CA HIS A 72 -15.57 6.31 10.69
C HIS A 72 -14.62 5.88 9.59
N GLY A 73 -14.28 4.59 9.54
CA GLY A 73 -13.53 4.01 8.43
C GLY A 73 -14.44 3.78 7.23
N TYR A 74 -13.92 4.09 6.04
CA TYR A 74 -14.55 3.75 4.77
C TYR A 74 -13.67 2.79 4.00
N SER A 75 -14.29 1.88 3.25
CA SER A 75 -13.60 1.04 2.29
C SER A 75 -13.75 1.59 0.88
N VAL A 76 -12.71 1.43 0.07
CA VAL A 76 -12.79 1.62 -1.38
C VAL A 76 -12.89 0.25 -2.03
N ALA A 77 -13.90 0.05 -2.87
CA ALA A 77 -14.06 -1.14 -3.68
C ALA A 77 -13.73 -0.81 -5.14
N ILE A 78 -12.95 -1.66 -5.78
CA ILE A 78 -12.59 -1.59 -7.19
C ILE A 78 -13.12 -2.85 -7.85
N THR A 79 -14.14 -2.71 -8.70
CA THR A 79 -14.66 -3.79 -9.52
C THR A 79 -13.98 -3.80 -10.88
N ARG A 80 -13.70 -4.97 -11.42
CA ARG A 80 -13.08 -5.17 -12.74
C ARG A 80 -13.94 -5.94 -13.70
N THR A 81 -15.01 -6.56 -13.20
CA THR A 81 -15.95 -7.32 -14.00
C THR A 81 -17.38 -6.78 -13.85
N LYS A 82 -18.16 -6.88 -14.92
CA LYS A 82 -19.58 -6.49 -14.92
C LYS A 82 -20.42 -7.29 -13.93
N ILE A 83 -20.01 -8.52 -13.61
CA ILE A 83 -20.71 -9.38 -12.65
C ILE A 83 -20.65 -8.76 -11.27
N PHE A 84 -19.44 -8.40 -10.78
CA PHE A 84 -19.28 -7.78 -9.46
C PHE A 84 -19.87 -6.38 -9.39
N ASP A 85 -19.85 -5.63 -10.49
CA ASP A 85 -20.58 -4.36 -10.57
C ASP A 85 -22.08 -4.55 -10.33
N LYS A 86 -22.70 -5.53 -11.00
CA LYS A 86 -24.10 -5.87 -10.81
C LYS A 86 -24.40 -6.34 -9.39
N ILE A 87 -23.53 -7.15 -8.79
CA ILE A 87 -23.68 -7.62 -7.40
C ILE A 87 -23.70 -6.43 -6.44
N LEU A 88 -22.72 -5.54 -6.53
CA LEU A 88 -22.63 -4.36 -5.67
C LEU A 88 -23.86 -3.45 -5.85
N MET A 89 -24.34 -3.27 -7.08
CA MET A 89 -25.54 -2.47 -7.33
C MET A 89 -26.80 -3.11 -6.76
N LYS A 90 -26.94 -4.44 -6.82
CA LYS A 90 -28.04 -5.16 -6.16
C LYS A 90 -28.03 -4.98 -4.65
N LEU A 91 -26.85 -5.09 -4.01
CA LEU A 91 -26.70 -4.89 -2.57
C LEU A 91 -27.01 -3.44 -2.17
N LYS A 92 -26.62 -2.47 -2.99
CA LYS A 92 -27.01 -1.06 -2.80
C LYS A 92 -28.53 -0.85 -2.86
N ILE A 93 -29.20 -1.43 -3.86
CA ILE A 93 -30.65 -1.33 -4.01
C ILE A 93 -31.40 -1.95 -2.83
N LYS A 94 -30.89 -3.05 -2.29
CA LYS A 94 -31.44 -3.70 -1.09
C LYS A 94 -31.14 -2.96 0.22
N ASN A 95 -30.39 -1.86 0.18
CA ASN A 95 -29.86 -1.14 1.35
C ASN A 95 -28.94 -1.97 2.25
N ASP A 96 -28.38 -3.08 1.75
CA ASP A 96 -27.38 -3.88 2.48
C ASP A 96 -26.00 -3.19 2.49
N LEU A 97 -25.74 -2.31 1.52
CA LEU A 97 -24.50 -1.54 1.41
C LEU A 97 -24.78 -0.08 1.05
N TYR A 98 -24.12 0.84 1.77
CA TYR A 98 -24.00 2.22 1.36
C TYR A 98 -22.85 2.40 0.40
N LEU A 99 -23.12 2.72 -0.87
CA LEU A 99 -22.12 2.91 -1.91
C LEU A 99 -22.21 4.30 -2.52
N LYS A 100 -21.07 4.98 -2.57
CA LYS A 100 -20.90 6.25 -3.29
C LYS A 100 -19.84 6.07 -4.37
N LYS A 101 -20.19 6.35 -5.63
CA LYS A 101 -19.23 6.33 -6.74
C LYS A 101 -18.18 7.42 -6.54
N ILE A 102 -16.92 7.07 -6.71
CA ILE A 102 -15.78 7.99 -6.70
C ILE A 102 -15.06 7.92 -8.05
N ASN A 103 -14.43 9.02 -8.45
CA ASN A 103 -13.67 9.05 -9.69
C ASN A 103 -12.27 8.44 -9.49
N LEU A 104 -11.69 7.96 -10.58
CA LEU A 104 -10.38 7.31 -10.60
C LEU A 104 -9.27 8.21 -10.02
N LYS A 105 -9.30 9.51 -10.32
CA LYS A 105 -8.30 10.48 -9.83
C LYS A 105 -8.28 10.54 -8.30
N ASN A 106 -9.44 10.53 -7.65
CA ASN A 106 -9.55 10.52 -6.20
C ASN A 106 -9.09 9.19 -5.61
N THR A 107 -9.45 8.06 -6.23
CA THR A 107 -9.01 6.72 -5.82
C THR A 107 -7.48 6.61 -5.87
N VAL A 108 -6.85 7.05 -6.96
CA VAL A 108 -5.40 7.06 -7.08
C VAL A 108 -4.74 7.98 -6.04
N ARG A 109 -5.33 9.15 -5.75
CA ARG A 109 -4.83 10.08 -4.73
C ARG A 109 -4.80 9.47 -3.32
N MET A 110 -5.77 8.65 -2.98
CA MET A 110 -5.84 7.98 -1.67
C MET A 110 -4.61 7.11 -1.42
N HIS A 111 -4.09 6.46 -2.45
CA HIS A 111 -3.01 5.47 -2.37
C HIS A 111 -1.76 5.84 -3.16
N ALA A 112 -1.65 7.08 -3.61
CA ALA A 112 -0.63 7.52 -4.56
C ALA A 112 0.80 7.08 -4.21
N HIS A 113 1.19 7.21 -2.94
CA HIS A 113 2.52 6.82 -2.48
C HIS A 113 2.76 5.30 -2.50
N MET A 114 1.72 4.50 -2.28
CA MET A 114 1.81 3.04 -2.35
C MET A 114 1.82 2.56 -3.80
N LEU A 115 1.04 3.19 -4.65
CA LEU A 115 1.09 2.94 -6.10
C LEU A 115 2.48 3.23 -6.67
N GLU A 116 3.10 4.37 -6.30
CA GLU A 116 4.48 4.68 -6.67
C GLU A 116 5.46 3.63 -6.13
N PHE A 117 5.34 3.23 -4.87
CA PHE A 117 6.20 2.22 -4.28
C PHE A 117 6.10 0.87 -5.00
N LYS A 118 4.90 0.48 -5.43
CA LYS A 118 4.63 -0.79 -6.11
C LYS A 118 4.83 -0.69 -7.62
N LYS A 119 4.22 0.28 -8.29
CA LYS A 119 4.22 0.38 -9.77
C LYS A 119 5.51 0.92 -10.36
N VAL A 120 6.30 1.67 -9.59
CA VAL A 120 7.58 2.22 -10.03
C VAL A 120 8.73 1.58 -9.27
N GLY A 121 8.65 1.59 -7.94
CA GLY A 121 9.75 1.13 -7.09
C GLY A 121 10.06 -0.35 -7.26
N SER A 122 9.07 -1.23 -7.46
CA SER A 122 9.33 -2.66 -7.64
C SER A 122 10.19 -2.94 -8.88
N TYR A 123 9.93 -2.27 -10.00
CA TYR A 123 10.74 -2.44 -11.21
C TYR A 123 12.20 -2.02 -11.00
N LEU A 124 12.43 -0.89 -10.32
CA LEU A 124 13.79 -0.45 -10.00
C LEU A 124 14.51 -1.45 -9.08
N ARG A 125 13.79 -2.08 -8.17
CA ARG A 125 14.34 -3.12 -7.30
C ARG A 125 14.63 -4.40 -8.06
N ILE A 126 13.75 -4.81 -8.99
CA ILE A 126 13.94 -5.94 -9.87
C ILE A 126 15.19 -5.74 -10.74
N GLU A 127 15.36 -4.58 -11.38
CA GLU A 127 16.55 -4.27 -12.19
C GLU A 127 17.85 -4.42 -11.39
N LYS A 128 17.87 -3.98 -10.14
CA LYS A 128 19.04 -4.17 -9.25
C LYS A 128 19.27 -5.63 -8.88
N LEU A 129 18.19 -6.39 -8.68
CA LEU A 129 18.28 -7.79 -8.29
C LEU A 129 18.67 -8.70 -9.46
N LYS A 130 18.34 -8.35 -10.71
CA LYS A 130 18.80 -9.08 -11.93
C LYS A 130 20.30 -9.33 -11.93
N LYS A 131 21.09 -8.38 -11.40
CA LYS A 131 22.55 -8.51 -11.29
C LYS A 131 23.01 -9.56 -10.28
N LYS A 132 22.10 -10.05 -9.42
CA LYS A 132 22.42 -10.96 -8.30
C LYS A 132 21.79 -12.35 -8.46
N GLY A 133 20.93 -12.55 -9.47
CA GLY A 133 20.27 -13.83 -9.71
C GLY A 133 18.92 -13.69 -10.40
N PRO A 134 18.17 -14.78 -10.53
CA PRO A 134 16.89 -14.80 -11.21
C PRO A 134 15.86 -13.92 -10.49
N VAL A 135 15.06 -13.23 -11.28
CA VAL A 135 13.97 -12.35 -10.82
C VAL A 135 12.70 -12.62 -11.62
N PRO A 136 11.53 -12.33 -11.06
CA PRO A 136 10.27 -12.44 -11.81
C PRO A 136 10.26 -11.47 -12.98
N LEU A 137 9.70 -11.94 -14.11
CA LEU A 137 9.45 -11.14 -15.29
C LEU A 137 8.00 -10.65 -15.27
N TYR A 138 7.81 -9.39 -15.62
CA TYR A 138 6.49 -8.78 -15.76
C TYR A 138 6.42 -8.10 -17.12
N ASP A 139 5.31 -8.23 -17.82
CA ASP A 139 5.08 -7.70 -19.18
C ASP A 139 4.95 -6.17 -19.24
N LEU A 140 5.16 -5.50 -18.12
CA LEU A 140 5.09 -4.05 -18.03
C LEU A 140 6.50 -3.47 -18.05
N GLU A 141 6.77 -2.59 -19.02
CA GLU A 141 7.98 -1.78 -18.99
C GLU A 141 7.85 -0.61 -18.01
N PRO A 142 8.87 -0.35 -17.20
CA PRO A 142 8.87 0.80 -16.32
C PRO A 142 8.88 2.09 -17.16
N GLN A 143 8.04 3.05 -16.79
CA GLN A 143 8.08 4.39 -17.38
C GLN A 143 9.44 5.05 -17.14
N LYS A 144 9.79 6.05 -17.98
CA LYS A 144 11.00 6.87 -17.75
C LYS A 144 10.98 7.46 -16.34
N ILE A 145 11.90 7.02 -15.50
CA ILE A 145 11.96 7.37 -14.09
C ILE A 145 13.04 8.43 -13.89
N SER A 146 12.69 9.51 -13.21
CA SER A 146 13.63 10.60 -12.93
C SER A 146 14.81 10.14 -12.08
N PHE A 147 15.96 10.78 -12.25
CA PHE A 147 17.17 10.52 -11.47
C PHE A 147 16.93 10.63 -9.95
N LEU A 148 16.21 11.68 -9.52
CA LEU A 148 15.83 11.86 -8.12
C LEU A 148 15.05 10.65 -7.58
N ARG A 149 14.09 10.14 -8.34
CA ARG A 149 13.30 8.97 -7.92
C ARG A 149 14.15 7.70 -7.82
N LYS A 150 15.12 7.52 -8.72
CA LYS A 150 16.07 6.40 -8.66
C LYS A 150 16.92 6.47 -7.39
N ASN A 151 17.40 7.65 -7.01
CA ASN A 151 18.19 7.85 -5.79
C ASN A 151 17.37 7.58 -4.52
N ILE A 152 16.11 8.05 -4.47
CA ILE A 152 15.20 7.75 -3.36
C ILE A 152 14.99 6.24 -3.23
N GLU A 153 14.77 5.55 -4.34
CA GLU A 153 14.60 4.09 -4.31
C GLU A 153 15.87 3.36 -3.86
N SER A 154 17.04 3.90 -4.21
CA SER A 154 18.33 3.39 -3.73
C SER A 154 18.48 3.55 -2.23
N LEU A 155 18.09 4.70 -1.69
CA LEU A 155 18.08 4.97 -0.24
C LEU A 155 17.11 4.04 0.48
N ILE A 156 15.90 3.86 -0.03
CA ILE A 156 14.91 2.92 0.53
C ILE A 156 15.50 1.50 0.57
N GLY A 157 16.09 1.05 -0.53
CA GLY A 157 16.73 -0.26 -0.62
C GLY A 157 17.89 -0.44 0.38
N PHE A 158 18.70 0.59 0.56
CA PHE A 158 19.78 0.62 1.56
C PHE A 158 19.22 0.52 2.99
N ILE A 159 18.22 1.34 3.35
CA ILE A 159 17.58 1.30 4.67
C ILE A 159 17.00 -0.10 4.95
N ILE A 160 16.31 -0.71 3.98
CA ILE A 160 15.75 -2.05 4.14
C ILE A 160 16.86 -3.10 4.31
N SER A 161 17.95 -3.00 3.55
CA SER A 161 19.08 -3.91 3.65
C SER A 161 19.74 -3.85 5.03
N VAL A 162 20.00 -2.65 5.53
CA VAL A 162 20.56 -2.44 6.88
C VAL A 162 19.59 -2.93 7.95
N ALA A 163 18.30 -2.56 7.86
CA ALA A 163 17.29 -2.93 8.84
C ALA A 163 17.01 -4.45 8.87
N SER A 164 17.28 -5.17 7.78
CA SER A 164 17.11 -6.63 7.75
C SER A 164 18.17 -7.38 8.54
N ASN A 165 19.30 -6.75 8.88
CA ASN A 165 20.38 -7.35 9.64
C ASN A 165 19.95 -7.62 11.09
N LYS A 166 20.29 -8.82 11.61
CA LYS A 166 19.91 -9.25 12.97
C LYS A 166 20.48 -8.32 14.05
N SER A 167 21.75 -7.92 13.94
CA SER A 167 22.41 -7.04 14.91
C SER A 167 21.74 -5.66 14.97
N VAL A 168 21.37 -5.13 13.81
CA VAL A 168 20.64 -3.85 13.73
C VAL A 168 19.27 -3.97 14.39
N LYS A 169 18.55 -5.06 14.15
CA LYS A 169 17.25 -5.31 14.82
C LYS A 169 17.40 -5.34 16.35
N SER A 170 18.44 -5.98 16.86
CA SER A 170 18.70 -6.03 18.31
C SER A 170 18.97 -4.65 18.89
N ILE A 171 19.79 -3.83 18.24
CA ILE A 171 20.07 -2.46 18.68
C ILE A 171 18.78 -1.63 18.68
N PHE A 172 17.99 -1.70 17.61
CA PHE A 172 16.74 -0.94 17.50
C PHE A 172 15.67 -1.40 18.51
N SER A 173 15.73 -2.65 18.99
CA SER A 173 14.83 -3.14 20.03
C SER A 173 15.04 -2.46 21.38
N LEU A 174 16.22 -1.88 21.63
CA LEU A 174 16.57 -1.13 22.84
C LEU A 174 16.07 0.32 22.80
N ILE A 175 15.75 0.84 21.62
CA ILE A 175 15.32 2.24 21.44
C ILE A 175 13.83 2.36 21.71
N ASN A 176 13.43 3.45 22.36
CA ASN A 176 12.02 3.71 22.63
C ASN A 176 11.19 3.75 21.33
N SER A 177 10.15 2.93 21.26
CA SER A 177 9.29 2.77 20.09
C SER A 177 8.55 4.06 19.68
N ARG A 178 8.25 4.94 20.63
CA ARG A 178 7.62 6.24 20.34
C ARG A 178 8.60 7.19 19.64
N PHE A 179 9.86 7.19 20.08
CA PHE A 179 10.92 7.98 19.44
C PHE A 179 11.20 7.51 18.02
N LEU A 180 11.34 6.20 17.82
CA LEU A 180 11.47 5.61 16.49
C LEU A 180 10.28 5.95 15.60
N GLY A 181 9.07 5.81 16.13
CA GLY A 181 7.86 6.15 15.41
C GLY A 181 7.80 7.62 14.97
N PHE A 182 8.28 8.53 15.81
CA PHE A 182 8.37 9.95 15.49
C PHE A 182 9.35 10.22 14.34
N ILE A 183 10.55 9.67 14.40
CA ILE A 183 11.56 9.80 13.32
C ILE A 183 11.00 9.25 12.01
N PHE A 184 10.44 8.05 12.03
CA PHE A 184 9.86 7.44 10.83
C PHE A 184 8.66 8.20 10.27
N LYS A 185 7.88 8.86 11.12
CA LYS A 185 6.82 9.76 10.66
C LYS A 185 7.38 10.89 9.81
N ILE A 186 8.49 11.50 10.23
CA ILE A 186 9.16 12.58 9.48
C ILE A 186 9.68 12.04 8.14
N ILE A 187 10.45 10.94 8.17
CA ILE A 187 10.97 10.29 6.95
C ILE A 187 9.83 9.96 5.98
N ARG A 188 8.73 9.41 6.49
CA ARG A 188 7.56 9.08 5.67
C ARG A 188 6.90 10.33 5.06
N GLN A 189 6.84 11.44 5.79
CA GLN A 189 6.29 12.70 5.26
C GLN A 189 7.15 13.23 4.12
N ILE A 190 8.47 13.23 4.27
CA ILE A 190 9.42 13.63 3.22
C ILE A 190 9.25 12.72 2.00
N TRP A 191 9.26 11.40 2.18
CA TRP A 191 9.03 10.45 1.09
C TRP A 191 7.70 10.69 0.38
N LYS A 192 6.61 10.84 1.11
CA LYS A 192 5.29 11.15 0.53
C LYS A 192 5.28 12.46 -0.27
N SER A 193 5.97 13.49 0.20
CA SER A 193 6.00 14.78 -0.50
C SER A 193 6.71 14.69 -1.85
N ILE A 194 7.73 13.85 -1.95
CA ILE A 194 8.53 13.66 -3.16
C ILE A 194 7.85 12.69 -4.15
N THR A 195 7.18 11.67 -3.63
CA THR A 195 6.58 10.58 -4.42
C THR A 195 5.10 10.79 -4.75
N LYS A 196 4.48 11.88 -4.32
CA LYS A 196 3.08 12.17 -4.66
C LYS A 196 2.92 12.35 -6.17
N PRO A 197 2.16 11.49 -6.87
CA PRO A 197 1.91 11.61 -8.30
C PRO A 197 1.16 12.90 -8.66
N THR A 198 0.48 13.52 -7.69
CA THR A 198 -0.25 14.79 -7.88
C THR A 198 0.65 15.98 -8.18
N LYS A 199 1.95 15.91 -7.90
CA LYS A 199 2.95 16.92 -8.28
C LYS A 199 3.60 16.61 -9.62
N ARG A 200 3.41 15.43 -10.18
CA ARG A 200 3.92 15.02 -11.49
C ARG A 200 2.80 15.18 -12.52
N LYS A 201 3.05 15.89 -13.59
CA LYS A 201 2.33 15.78 -14.85
C LYS A 201 2.46 14.32 -15.30
N GLY A 202 1.59 13.41 -14.92
CA GLY A 202 1.86 12.01 -15.21
C GLY A 202 0.87 10.99 -14.68
N LEU A 203 -0.22 11.42 -14.07
CA LEU A 203 -1.39 10.53 -13.94
C LEU A 203 -2.04 10.26 -15.30
N ASP A 204 -1.81 11.14 -16.26
CA ASP A 204 -2.29 11.01 -17.64
C ASP A 204 -1.56 9.89 -18.42
N ASN A 205 -0.40 9.44 -17.93
CA ASN A 205 0.41 8.35 -18.51
C ASN A 205 0.23 7.00 -17.81
N ILE A 206 -0.71 6.85 -16.89
CA ILE A 206 -1.12 5.52 -16.42
C ILE A 206 -1.94 4.91 -17.56
N LYS A 207 -1.29 4.15 -18.43
CA LYS A 207 -1.98 3.30 -19.39
C LYS A 207 -2.82 2.31 -18.59
N ILE A 208 -4.13 2.49 -18.62
CA ILE A 208 -5.07 1.48 -18.17
C ILE A 208 -4.99 0.38 -19.21
N ILE A 209 -4.25 -0.68 -18.93
CA ILE A 209 -4.21 -1.86 -19.78
C ILE A 209 -5.52 -2.59 -19.52
N SER A 210 -6.47 -2.40 -20.40
CA SER A 210 -7.65 -3.26 -20.48
C SER A 210 -7.22 -4.60 -21.06
N VAL A 211 -6.95 -5.57 -20.20
CA VAL A 211 -6.79 -6.95 -20.65
C VAL A 211 -8.17 -7.48 -21.02
N LYS A 212 -8.44 -7.58 -22.31
CA LYS A 212 -9.61 -8.31 -22.83
C LYS A 212 -9.37 -9.81 -22.55
N ASN A 213 -9.97 -10.31 -21.52
CA ASN A 213 -9.91 -11.73 -21.20
C ASN A 213 -10.97 -12.46 -22.04
N LYS A 214 -10.55 -13.06 -23.17
CA LYS A 214 -11.41 -13.84 -24.07
C LYS A 214 -12.23 -14.92 -23.32
N ARG A 215 -11.69 -15.56 -22.32
CA ARG A 215 -12.38 -16.56 -21.48
C ARG A 215 -13.61 -16.00 -20.76
N VAL A 216 -13.55 -14.76 -20.30
CA VAL A 216 -14.68 -14.12 -19.60
C VAL A 216 -15.75 -13.73 -20.61
N GLU A 217 -15.38 -13.32 -21.82
CA GLU A 217 -16.35 -13.01 -22.89
C GLU A 217 -17.09 -14.28 -23.39
N GLU A 218 -16.42 -15.43 -23.40
CA GLU A 218 -17.05 -16.72 -23.73
C GLU A 218 -17.99 -17.20 -22.64
N PHE A 219 -17.59 -17.06 -21.36
CA PHE A 219 -18.45 -17.44 -20.22
C PHE A 219 -19.70 -16.56 -20.05
N LEU A 220 -19.66 -15.34 -20.57
CA LEU A 220 -20.80 -14.42 -20.51
C LEU A 220 -21.80 -14.60 -21.68
N LYS A 221 -21.45 -15.43 -22.68
CA LYS A 221 -22.30 -15.78 -23.79
C LYS A 221 -23.11 -17.07 -23.58
N THR A 222 -22.74 -17.86 -22.57
CA THR A 222 -23.50 -19.01 -22.07
C THR A 222 -24.39 -18.59 -20.90
#